data_f6eb8f14aed50cb2c0798488928bf5f4
#
_entry.id   f6eb8f14aed50cb2c0798488928bf5f4
#
_cell.length_a   1.000
_cell.length_b   1.000
_cell.length_c   1.000
_cell.angle_alpha   90.00
_cell.angle_beta   90.00
_cell.angle_gamma   90.00
#
_symmetry.space_group_name_H-M   'P 1'
#
loop_
_entity.id
_entity.type
_entity.pdbx_description
1 polymer ?
#
loop_
_entity_poly.entity_id
_entity_poly.type
_entity_poly.pdbx_seq_one_letter_code
_entity_poly.pdbx_strand_id
1 'polypeptide(L)'
;RYKMNDVPGNPEYIKTMKGNANKELDATVIAQFEQLVSYCRDNDIEIVCVESPITPDAFRDAEVDKAVTKLKSLFDSYGIAYYDFNKTLMSVLPRDDSSYVDTEGHMYGELAESYSEVLAEVLDKAAAGTLNESDYFYDSYESMYNSMVADYENTTGLEWKSY
;
A
#
# COMPACT_ATOMS: atom_id res chain seq x y z
N ARG A 1 -19.90 12.21 7.04
CA ARG A 1 -18.76 12.37 7.97
C ARG A 1 -18.86 11.27 9.00
N TYR A 2 -18.12 10.19 8.79
CA TYR A 2 -18.01 9.14 9.82
C TYR A 2 -17.31 9.76 11.02
N LYS A 3 -17.85 9.58 12.23
CA LYS A 3 -17.11 9.90 13.44
C LYS A 3 -15.95 8.91 13.53
N MET A 4 -14.73 9.43 13.69
CA MET A 4 -13.66 8.64 14.24
C MET A 4 -14.19 7.98 15.50
N ASN A 5 -14.20 6.68 15.55
CA ASN A 5 -14.05 6.04 16.83
C ASN A 5 -12.60 6.34 17.22
N ASP A 6 -12.40 6.97 18.36
CA ASP A 6 -11.09 7.09 19.01
C ASP A 6 -10.62 5.67 19.39
N VAL A 7 -10.37 4.84 18.41
CA VAL A 7 -9.88 3.50 18.61
C VAL A 7 -8.40 3.54 18.29
N PRO A 8 -7.55 3.71 19.30
CA PRO A 8 -6.14 3.38 19.13
C PRO A 8 -6.10 1.95 18.61
N GLY A 9 -5.44 1.75 17.49
CA GLY A 9 -5.32 0.55 16.72
C GLY A 9 -6.07 -0.66 17.24
N ASN A 10 -7.09 -1.12 16.55
CA ASN A 10 -7.87 -2.28 16.97
C ASN A 10 -6.94 -3.49 17.17
N PRO A 11 -6.53 -3.87 18.41
CA PRO A 11 -5.52 -4.91 18.63
C PRO A 11 -5.93 -6.28 18.07
N GLU A 12 -7.24 -6.56 18.03
CA GLU A 12 -7.75 -7.81 17.46
C GLU A 12 -7.65 -7.80 15.93
N TYR A 13 -7.84 -6.65 15.31
CA TYR A 13 -7.64 -6.49 13.87
C TYR A 13 -6.16 -6.67 13.50
N ILE A 14 -5.26 -5.98 14.18
CA ILE A 14 -3.81 -6.13 13.98
C ILE A 14 -3.37 -7.58 14.15
N LYS A 15 -3.85 -8.26 15.19
CA LYS A 15 -3.57 -9.67 15.44
C LYS A 15 -4.09 -10.57 14.32
N THR A 16 -5.27 -10.28 13.80
CA THR A 16 -5.88 -11.02 12.68
C THR A 16 -5.08 -10.80 11.41
N MET A 17 -4.72 -9.57 11.08
CA MET A 17 -3.87 -9.24 9.93
C MET A 17 -2.53 -9.94 10.03
N LYS A 18 -1.86 -9.86 11.17
CA LYS A 18 -0.58 -10.55 11.42
C LYS A 18 -0.71 -12.06 11.25
N GLY A 19 -1.79 -12.65 11.75
CA GLY A 19 -2.11 -14.06 11.53
C GLY A 19 -2.26 -14.40 10.05
N ASN A 20 -2.90 -13.54 9.27
CA ASN A 20 -3.09 -13.72 7.83
C ASN A 20 -1.79 -13.48 7.05
N ALA A 21 -1.00 -12.47 7.40
CA ALA A 21 0.28 -12.17 6.75
C ALA A 21 1.27 -13.37 6.81
N ASN A 22 1.15 -14.21 7.82
CA ASN A 22 1.99 -15.40 7.99
C ASN A 22 1.45 -16.67 7.30
N LYS A 23 0.25 -16.62 6.70
CA LYS A 23 -0.31 -17.76 5.94
C LYS A 23 0.23 -17.79 4.52
N GLU A 24 0.22 -18.97 3.92
CA GLU A 24 0.41 -19.09 2.47
C GLU A 24 -0.79 -18.53 1.72
N LEU A 25 -0.57 -18.10 0.47
CA LEU A 25 -1.67 -17.68 -0.40
C LEU A 25 -2.60 -18.86 -0.68
N ASP A 26 -3.90 -18.63 -0.61
CA ASP A 26 -4.90 -19.66 -0.85
C ASP A 26 -4.87 -20.14 -2.31
N ALA A 27 -4.72 -21.44 -2.50
CA ALA A 27 -4.60 -22.04 -3.84
C ALA A 27 -5.84 -21.80 -4.72
N THR A 28 -7.04 -21.70 -4.11
CA THR A 28 -8.27 -21.41 -4.86
C THR A 28 -8.26 -19.97 -5.36
N VAL A 29 -7.78 -19.02 -4.53
CA VAL A 29 -7.65 -17.62 -4.92
C VAL A 29 -6.60 -17.47 -6.01
N ILE A 30 -5.45 -18.16 -5.90
CA ILE A 30 -4.44 -18.19 -6.96
C ILE A 30 -5.04 -18.69 -8.27
N ALA A 31 -5.76 -19.82 -8.25
CA ALA A 31 -6.37 -20.37 -9.46
C ALA A 31 -7.41 -19.43 -10.10
N GLN A 32 -8.17 -18.69 -9.30
CA GLN A 32 -9.10 -17.66 -9.79
C GLN A 32 -8.35 -16.48 -10.41
N PHE A 33 -7.25 -16.06 -9.79
CA PHE A 33 -6.39 -15.01 -10.33
C PHE A 33 -5.76 -15.44 -11.68
N GLU A 34 -5.31 -16.69 -11.79
CA GLU A 34 -4.81 -17.26 -13.05
C GLU A 34 -5.84 -17.20 -14.17
N GLN A 35 -7.10 -17.51 -13.88
CA GLN A 35 -8.20 -17.38 -14.85
C GLN A 35 -8.41 -15.94 -15.30
N LEU A 36 -8.34 -14.98 -14.38
CA LEU A 36 -8.42 -13.56 -14.70
C LEU A 36 -7.24 -13.13 -15.60
N VAL A 37 -6.02 -13.54 -15.26
CA VAL A 37 -4.82 -13.25 -16.06
C VAL A 37 -4.95 -13.81 -17.47
N SER A 38 -5.40 -15.07 -17.60
CA SER A 38 -5.64 -15.68 -18.93
C SER A 38 -6.70 -14.90 -19.71
N TYR A 39 -7.83 -14.59 -19.09
CA TYR A 39 -8.89 -13.82 -19.75
C TYR A 39 -8.38 -12.45 -20.25
N CYS A 40 -7.63 -11.74 -19.44
CA CYS A 40 -7.10 -10.43 -19.84
C CYS A 40 -6.11 -10.56 -21.00
N ARG A 41 -5.22 -11.55 -20.97
CA ARG A 41 -4.28 -11.81 -22.06
C ARG A 41 -4.99 -12.16 -23.38
N ASP A 42 -6.01 -13.00 -23.29
CA ASP A 42 -6.79 -13.43 -24.46
C ASP A 42 -7.60 -12.27 -25.10
N ASN A 43 -7.79 -11.18 -24.36
CA ASN A 43 -8.54 -10.01 -24.79
C ASN A 43 -7.68 -8.73 -24.92
N ASP A 44 -6.34 -8.86 -24.94
CA ASP A 44 -5.41 -7.72 -25.02
C ASP A 44 -5.63 -6.65 -23.92
N ILE A 45 -5.99 -7.10 -22.71
CA ILE A 45 -6.16 -6.23 -21.54
C ILE A 45 -4.91 -6.29 -20.68
N GLU A 46 -4.30 -5.14 -20.44
CA GLU A 46 -3.19 -5.02 -19.51
C GLU A 46 -3.69 -5.01 -18.06
N ILE A 47 -3.00 -5.75 -17.19
CA ILE A 47 -3.28 -5.80 -15.76
C ILE A 47 -2.15 -5.08 -15.03
N VAL A 48 -2.52 -4.16 -14.14
CA VAL A 48 -1.64 -3.55 -13.14
C VAL A 48 -2.25 -3.81 -11.77
N CYS A 49 -1.45 -4.33 -10.86
CA CYS A 49 -1.86 -4.52 -9.47
C CYS A 49 -1.31 -3.39 -8.60
N VAL A 50 -2.13 -2.91 -7.68
CA VAL A 50 -1.73 -1.87 -6.72
C VAL A 50 -2.15 -2.27 -5.32
N GLU A 51 -1.33 -1.91 -4.33
CA GLU A 51 -1.69 -1.97 -2.91
C GLU A 51 -1.91 -0.55 -2.40
N SER A 52 -3.12 -0.27 -1.93
CA SER A 52 -3.43 1.03 -1.31
C SER A 52 -2.76 1.13 0.05
N PRO A 53 -2.24 2.32 0.45
CA PRO A 53 -1.59 2.46 1.74
C PRO A 53 -2.61 2.32 2.88
N ILE A 54 -2.22 1.59 3.91
CA ILE A 54 -2.91 1.52 5.20
C ILE A 54 -2.18 2.40 6.22
N THR A 55 -2.70 2.45 7.46
CA THR A 55 -2.03 3.20 8.52
C THR A 55 -0.59 2.69 8.68
N PRO A 56 0.42 3.58 8.73
CA PRO A 56 1.82 3.18 8.82
C PRO A 56 2.14 2.27 10.00
N ASP A 57 1.55 2.56 11.17
CA ASP A 57 1.75 1.72 12.37
C ASP A 57 1.08 0.35 12.21
N ALA A 58 -0.13 0.27 11.66
CA ALA A 58 -0.78 -1.01 11.39
C ALA A 58 0.00 -1.85 10.37
N PHE A 59 0.56 -1.23 9.33
CA PHE A 59 1.40 -1.91 8.36
C PHE A 59 2.59 -2.60 9.03
N ARG A 60 3.31 -1.88 9.91
CA ARG A 60 4.44 -2.40 10.68
C ARG A 60 4.01 -3.50 11.65
N ASP A 61 3.02 -3.21 12.49
CA ASP A 61 2.66 -4.06 13.63
C ASP A 61 1.97 -5.36 13.21
N ALA A 62 1.26 -5.33 12.08
CA ALA A 62 0.64 -6.51 11.47
C ALA A 62 1.56 -7.30 10.54
N GLU A 63 2.82 -6.88 10.38
CA GLU A 63 3.79 -7.54 9.48
C GLU A 63 3.26 -7.70 8.04
N VAL A 64 2.57 -6.67 7.54
CA VAL A 64 1.89 -6.71 6.23
C VAL A 64 2.91 -6.87 5.09
N ASP A 65 4.13 -6.40 5.27
CA ASP A 65 5.26 -6.59 4.37
C ASP A 65 5.45 -8.07 3.95
N LYS A 66 5.17 -9.02 4.84
CA LYS A 66 5.25 -10.46 4.52
C LYS A 66 4.19 -10.89 3.51
N ALA A 67 2.94 -10.39 3.65
CA ALA A 67 1.87 -10.68 2.71
C ALA A 67 2.13 -10.02 1.36
N VAL A 68 2.52 -8.76 1.38
CA VAL A 68 2.82 -7.97 0.18
C VAL A 68 3.99 -8.58 -0.61
N THR A 69 5.02 -9.07 0.07
CA THR A 69 6.14 -9.77 -0.58
C THR A 69 5.69 -11.04 -1.32
N LYS A 70 4.76 -11.81 -0.73
CA LYS A 70 4.20 -13.00 -1.38
C LYS A 70 3.34 -12.62 -2.60
N LEU A 71 2.51 -11.58 -2.47
CA LEU A 71 1.70 -11.06 -3.59
C LEU A 71 2.60 -10.56 -4.72
N LYS A 72 3.63 -9.78 -4.39
CA LYS A 72 4.60 -9.33 -5.40
C LYS A 72 5.24 -10.50 -6.14
N SER A 73 5.68 -11.52 -5.41
CA SER A 73 6.27 -12.71 -6.03
C SER A 73 5.30 -13.43 -6.95
N LEU A 74 4.00 -13.48 -6.59
CA LEU A 74 2.96 -14.03 -7.46
C LEU A 74 2.80 -13.19 -8.72
N PHE A 75 2.64 -11.87 -8.61
CA PHE A 75 2.46 -10.98 -9.76
C PHE A 75 3.68 -10.98 -10.70
N ASP A 76 4.89 -10.96 -10.14
CA ASP A 76 6.13 -11.08 -10.91
C ASP A 76 6.18 -12.37 -11.72
N SER A 77 5.66 -13.49 -11.18
CA SER A 77 5.60 -14.77 -11.91
C SER A 77 4.72 -14.74 -13.15
N TYR A 78 3.77 -13.82 -13.19
CA TYR A 78 2.90 -13.55 -14.36
C TYR A 78 3.37 -12.37 -15.20
N GLY A 79 4.45 -11.68 -14.83
CA GLY A 79 4.91 -10.45 -15.50
C GLY A 79 3.94 -9.29 -15.35
N ILE A 80 3.21 -9.23 -14.24
CA ILE A 80 2.24 -8.18 -13.94
C ILE A 80 2.93 -7.11 -13.09
N ALA A 81 2.82 -5.85 -13.51
CA ALA A 81 3.31 -4.72 -12.75
C ALA A 81 2.57 -4.60 -11.41
N TYR A 82 3.31 -4.34 -10.33
CA TYR A 82 2.76 -4.19 -9.00
C TYR A 82 3.39 -3.00 -8.27
N TYR A 83 2.55 -2.07 -7.85
CA TYR A 83 2.96 -0.87 -7.12
C TYR A 83 2.37 -0.89 -5.71
N ASP A 84 3.25 -0.94 -4.72
CA ASP A 84 2.89 -0.91 -3.30
C ASP A 84 2.96 0.52 -2.75
N PHE A 85 1.81 1.16 -2.66
CA PHE A 85 1.71 2.53 -2.18
C PHE A 85 1.93 2.68 -0.67
N ASN A 86 2.04 1.59 0.10
CA ASN A 86 2.56 1.68 1.46
C ASN A 86 3.98 2.24 1.48
N LYS A 87 4.77 1.99 0.44
CA LYS A 87 6.13 2.49 0.29
C LYS A 87 6.24 3.87 -0.34
N THR A 88 5.14 4.58 -0.60
CA THR A 88 5.21 5.92 -1.18
C THR A 88 5.98 6.87 -0.28
N LEU A 89 6.93 7.63 -0.86
CA LEU A 89 7.73 8.63 -0.18
C LEU A 89 6.83 9.64 0.55
N MET A 90 7.21 10.03 1.76
CA MET A 90 6.47 11.03 2.55
C MET A 90 6.49 12.43 1.89
N SER A 91 7.49 12.72 1.07
CA SER A 91 7.54 13.92 0.25
C SER A 91 6.53 13.92 -0.91
N VAL A 92 6.07 12.74 -1.34
CA VAL A 92 5.09 12.55 -2.42
C VAL A 92 3.67 12.43 -1.88
N LEU A 93 3.50 11.63 -0.83
CA LEU A 93 2.20 11.41 -0.18
C LEU A 93 2.36 11.51 1.34
N PRO A 94 2.37 12.73 1.91
CA PRO A 94 2.47 12.94 3.36
C PRO A 94 1.28 12.30 4.07
N ARG A 95 1.55 11.46 5.06
CA ARG A 95 0.51 10.78 5.84
C ARG A 95 1.04 10.29 7.17
N ASP A 96 0.21 10.27 8.16
CA ASP A 96 0.40 9.60 9.44
C ASP A 96 -0.87 8.81 9.80
N ASP A 97 -0.92 8.18 10.95
CA ASP A 97 -2.10 7.42 11.37
C ASP A 97 -3.35 8.29 11.47
N SER A 98 -3.22 9.61 11.75
CA SER A 98 -4.36 10.53 11.81
C SER A 98 -4.95 10.85 10.44
N SER A 99 -4.29 10.47 9.36
CA SER A 99 -4.78 10.62 7.99
C SER A 99 -5.83 9.56 7.61
N TYR A 100 -6.09 8.62 8.52
CA TYR A 100 -7.03 7.51 8.31
C TYR A 100 -8.19 7.55 9.29
N VAL A 101 -9.32 7.00 8.88
CA VAL A 101 -10.54 6.87 9.70
C VAL A 101 -10.38 5.75 10.74
N ASP A 102 -9.62 4.72 10.39
CA ASP A 102 -9.41 3.52 11.18
C ASP A 102 -8.10 2.81 10.80
N THR A 103 -7.78 1.76 11.53
CA THR A 103 -6.58 0.93 11.29
C THR A 103 -6.70 0.00 10.08
N GLU A 104 -7.89 -0.09 9.46
CA GLU A 104 -8.11 -0.90 8.27
C GLU A 104 -7.66 -0.18 6.98
N GLY A 105 -7.29 1.11 7.10
CA GLY A 105 -6.77 1.87 5.99
C GLY A 105 -7.82 2.70 5.25
N HIS A 106 -9.00 2.91 5.84
CA HIS A 106 -9.97 3.82 5.26
C HIS A 106 -9.48 5.25 5.40
N MET A 107 -9.12 5.87 4.29
CA MET A 107 -8.55 7.22 4.23
C MET A 107 -9.59 8.30 4.49
N TYR A 108 -9.18 9.40 5.14
CA TYR A 108 -9.93 10.64 5.06
C TYR A 108 -9.90 11.21 3.64
N GLY A 109 -10.90 12.04 3.29
CA GLY A 109 -11.08 12.57 1.94
C GLY A 109 -9.83 13.27 1.40
N GLU A 110 -9.14 14.04 2.21
CA GLU A 110 -7.91 14.76 1.83
C GLU A 110 -6.78 13.80 1.42
N LEU A 111 -6.57 12.74 2.20
CA LEU A 111 -5.59 11.71 1.84
C LEU A 111 -6.04 10.93 0.61
N ALA A 112 -7.34 10.59 0.51
CA ALA A 112 -7.86 9.84 -0.63
C ALA A 112 -7.75 10.62 -1.95
N GLU A 113 -7.95 11.94 -1.91
CA GLU A 113 -7.73 12.83 -3.07
C GLU A 113 -6.26 12.83 -3.48
N SER A 114 -5.35 13.12 -2.54
CA SER A 114 -3.91 13.12 -2.80
C SER A 114 -3.40 11.76 -3.29
N TYR A 115 -3.88 10.67 -2.68
CA TYR A 115 -3.54 9.31 -3.13
C TYR A 115 -4.02 9.05 -4.56
N SER A 116 -5.23 9.48 -4.91
CA SER A 116 -5.77 9.29 -6.25
C SER A 116 -4.97 10.04 -7.31
N GLU A 117 -4.48 11.25 -7.00
CA GLU A 117 -3.61 12.03 -7.89
C GLU A 117 -2.26 11.32 -8.10
N VAL A 118 -1.62 10.88 -7.02
CA VAL A 118 -0.34 10.16 -7.10
C VAL A 118 -0.50 8.83 -7.84
N LEU A 119 -1.57 8.09 -7.57
CA LEU A 119 -1.89 6.84 -8.28
C LEU A 119 -2.03 7.09 -9.79
N ALA A 120 -2.80 8.09 -10.18
CA ALA A 120 -2.98 8.43 -11.60
C ALA A 120 -1.64 8.79 -12.26
N GLU A 121 -0.82 9.61 -11.61
CA GLU A 121 0.49 10.00 -12.14
C GLU A 121 1.42 8.80 -12.32
N VAL A 122 1.49 7.91 -11.32
CA VAL A 122 2.31 6.69 -11.39
C VAL A 122 1.85 5.79 -12.55
N LEU A 123 0.54 5.58 -12.69
CA LEU A 123 -0.01 4.73 -13.75
C LEU A 123 0.21 5.35 -15.14
N ASP A 124 0.03 6.65 -15.30
CA ASP A 124 0.29 7.35 -16.56
C ASP A 124 1.76 7.26 -16.98
N LYS A 125 2.69 7.46 -16.03
CA LYS A 125 4.13 7.31 -16.30
C LYS A 125 4.53 5.86 -16.57
N ALA A 126 3.94 4.91 -15.88
CA ALA A 126 4.16 3.49 -16.13
C ALA A 126 3.71 3.11 -17.55
N ALA A 127 2.51 3.49 -17.94
CA ALA A 127 1.98 3.27 -19.29
C ALA A 127 2.82 3.93 -20.38
N ALA A 128 3.39 5.10 -20.11
CA ALA A 128 4.29 5.80 -21.01
C ALA A 128 5.74 5.25 -21.03
N GLY A 129 6.07 4.31 -20.14
CA GLY A 129 7.44 3.78 -19.97
C GLY A 129 8.44 4.81 -19.44
N THR A 130 7.97 5.82 -18.71
CA THR A 130 8.77 6.95 -18.17
C THR A 130 8.82 6.97 -16.65
N LEU A 131 8.20 5.99 -15.98
CA LEU A 131 8.19 5.90 -14.52
C LEU A 131 9.61 5.62 -14.00
N ASN A 132 10.10 6.49 -13.13
CA ASN A 132 11.24 6.21 -12.28
C ASN A 132 10.71 5.94 -10.86
N GLU A 133 10.68 4.69 -10.45
CA GLU A 133 10.06 4.29 -9.17
C GLU A 133 10.72 4.98 -7.95
N SER A 134 12.02 5.29 -8.02
CA SER A 134 12.72 5.96 -6.91
C SER A 134 12.24 7.39 -6.64
N ASP A 135 11.52 8.01 -7.60
CA ASP A 135 10.93 9.33 -7.40
C ASP A 135 9.63 9.27 -6.57
N TYR A 136 9.06 8.06 -6.41
CA TYR A 136 7.75 7.82 -5.76
C TYR A 136 7.82 6.91 -4.56
N PHE A 137 8.74 5.94 -4.53
CA PHE A 137 8.70 4.85 -3.56
C PHE A 137 10.05 4.68 -2.86
N TYR A 138 10.01 4.36 -1.58
CA TYR A 138 11.17 3.81 -0.88
C TYR A 138 11.58 2.48 -1.54
N ASP A 139 12.88 2.21 -1.58
CA ASP A 139 13.45 0.99 -2.18
C ASP A 139 13.12 -0.28 -1.39
N SER A 140 12.97 -0.15 -0.07
CA SER A 140 12.67 -1.26 0.82
C SER A 140 11.75 -0.85 1.98
N TYR A 141 11.12 -1.83 2.63
CA TYR A 141 10.35 -1.59 3.85
C TYR A 141 11.25 -1.15 5.01
N GLU A 142 12.48 -1.62 5.05
CA GLU A 142 13.43 -1.20 6.07
C GLU A 142 13.80 0.28 5.92
N SER A 143 14.11 0.74 4.71
CA SER A 143 14.38 2.17 4.47
C SER A 143 13.13 3.02 4.72
N MET A 144 11.94 2.55 4.37
CA MET A 144 10.68 3.20 4.68
C MET A 144 10.54 3.44 6.19
N TYR A 145 10.64 2.40 7.01
CA TYR A 145 10.49 2.54 8.47
C TYR A 145 11.54 3.44 9.10
N ASN A 146 12.78 3.38 8.62
CA ASN A 146 13.86 4.20 9.14
C ASN A 146 13.71 5.69 8.79
N SER A 147 13.08 6.01 7.67
CA SER A 147 12.98 7.37 7.16
C SER A 147 11.61 8.00 7.39
N MET A 148 10.56 7.22 7.52
CA MET A 148 9.17 7.67 7.43
C MET A 148 8.83 8.79 8.41
N VAL A 149 9.17 8.65 9.69
CA VAL A 149 8.87 9.68 10.71
C VAL A 149 9.63 10.97 10.40
N ALA A 150 10.94 10.86 10.18
CA ALA A 150 11.79 12.01 9.89
C ALA A 150 11.37 12.69 8.57
N ASP A 151 11.05 11.93 7.56
CA ASP A 151 10.60 12.46 6.26
C ASP A 151 9.23 13.16 6.38
N TYR A 152 8.32 12.59 7.17
CA TYR A 152 7.04 13.23 7.47
C TYR A 152 7.23 14.57 8.18
N GLU A 153 8.01 14.59 9.27
CA GLU A 153 8.27 15.80 10.04
C GLU A 153 8.98 16.87 9.21
N ASN A 154 9.95 16.49 8.40
CA ASN A 154 10.66 17.40 7.50
C ASN A 154 9.74 17.94 6.38
N THR A 155 8.83 17.13 5.86
CA THR A 155 7.95 17.50 4.75
C THR A 155 6.81 18.40 5.21
N THR A 156 6.21 18.08 6.36
CA THR A 156 5.00 18.76 6.84
C THR A 156 5.29 19.84 7.89
N GLY A 157 6.43 19.77 8.56
CA GLY A 157 6.74 20.58 9.75
C GLY A 157 5.87 20.20 10.98
N LEU A 158 5.21 19.07 10.94
CA LEU A 158 4.34 18.56 12.00
C LEU A 158 5.01 17.38 12.72
N GLU A 159 4.72 17.21 14.00
CA GLU A 159 5.13 16.03 14.75
C GLU A 159 4.37 14.79 14.26
N TRP A 160 5.08 13.66 14.14
CA TRP A 160 4.44 12.38 13.80
C TRP A 160 3.37 12.00 14.81
N LYS A 161 2.21 11.59 14.32
CA LYS A 161 1.10 11.13 15.17
C LYS A 161 0.88 9.64 14.96
N SER A 162 1.15 8.91 16.00
CA SER A 162 0.85 7.48 16.16
C SER A 162 -0.33 7.32 17.13
N TYR A 163 -1.17 6.33 16.92
CA TYR A 163 -2.27 5.98 17.85
C TYR A 163 -1.87 4.85 18.78
#